data_4464189f01633398bb91b04d0e728c8b
#
_entry.id   4464189f01633398bb91b04d0e728c8b
#
_cell.length_a   1.000
_cell.length_b   1.000
_cell.length_c   1.000
_cell.angle_alpha   90.00
_cell.angle_beta   90.00
_cell.angle_gamma   90.00
#
_symmetry.space_group_name_H-M   'P 1'
#
loop_
_entity.id
_entity.type
_entity.pdbx_description
1 polymer ?
#
loop_
_entity_poly.entity_id
_entity_poly.type
_entity_poly.pdbx_seq_one_letter_code
_entity_poly.pdbx_strand_id
1 'polypeptide(L)'
;MRIDVGGSVLDIEVSGPKNAPAILQYSSGGTNLRIWDLVVPMLIKKYRSIRLDMRGAGKSTPASDPSQYSFHQFAEDTNIVLDALSVEKCHLWNMAFGSRIGLAFCAAYPERVYSACLNDLSIEKPDPELQRIGHKKAMELQKAAGIGRFPKPSGINEHANPDQVSLVSGANSSGAFDLKASIPKLTMPLLLVTGDCDPNLVSTRAIAAAAPNAKIIELENVGHGSVLQRPDLTSDIFLKFLANQTTN
;
A
#
# COMPACT_ATOMS: atom_id res chain seq x y z
N MET A 1 -12.52 10.10 9.64
CA MET A 1 -13.95 9.91 9.32
C MET A 1 -14.26 8.44 9.17
N ARG A 2 -15.54 8.05 9.21
CA ARG A 2 -15.92 6.64 9.13
C ARG A 2 -16.87 6.42 7.94
N ILE A 3 -16.61 5.41 7.11
CA ILE A 3 -17.42 5.06 5.94
C ILE A 3 -17.87 3.61 6.06
N ASP A 4 -19.18 3.37 5.93
CA ASP A 4 -19.75 2.04 5.84
C ASP A 4 -19.53 1.48 4.44
N VAL A 5 -18.92 0.30 4.35
CA VAL A 5 -18.59 -0.38 3.09
C VAL A 5 -19.36 -1.70 2.92
N GLY A 6 -20.41 -1.88 3.70
CA GLY A 6 -21.17 -3.12 3.72
C GLY A 6 -20.45 -4.23 4.51
N GLY A 7 -20.97 -4.51 5.71
CA GLY A 7 -20.39 -5.51 6.63
C GLY A 7 -19.10 -5.08 7.36
N SER A 8 -18.66 -3.85 7.18
CA SER A 8 -17.61 -3.19 7.97
C SER A 8 -17.71 -1.67 7.85
N VAL A 9 -17.21 -0.96 8.86
CA VAL A 9 -17.06 0.51 8.84
C VAL A 9 -15.58 0.85 8.89
N LEU A 10 -15.07 1.44 7.81
CA LEU A 10 -13.65 1.79 7.70
C LEU A 10 -13.34 3.13 8.35
N ASP A 11 -12.19 3.20 9.05
CA ASP A 11 -11.62 4.45 9.54
C ASP A 11 -10.72 5.05 8.48
N ILE A 12 -10.97 6.34 8.16
CA ILE A 12 -10.32 7.04 7.05
C ILE A 12 -9.87 8.41 7.52
N GLU A 13 -8.66 8.78 7.14
CA GLU A 13 -8.15 10.13 7.31
C GLU A 13 -7.89 10.78 5.94
N VAL A 14 -8.46 11.96 5.77
CA VAL A 14 -8.30 12.78 4.55
C VAL A 14 -7.56 14.05 4.90
N SER A 15 -6.51 14.37 4.16
CA SER A 15 -5.68 15.54 4.36
C SER A 15 -5.33 16.19 3.01
N GLY A 16 -5.05 17.49 3.01
CA GLY A 16 -4.72 18.26 1.80
C GLY A 16 -5.95 18.90 1.13
N PRO A 17 -5.78 19.62 0.02
CA PRO A 17 -6.85 20.38 -0.62
C PRO A 17 -7.93 19.44 -1.19
N LYS A 18 -9.19 19.76 -0.94
CA LYS A 18 -10.34 18.91 -1.33
C LYS A 18 -10.40 18.60 -2.83
N ASN A 19 -10.04 19.56 -3.66
CA ASN A 19 -10.13 19.46 -5.13
C ASN A 19 -8.79 19.08 -5.80
N ALA A 20 -7.76 18.76 -5.00
CA ALA A 20 -6.49 18.30 -5.55
C ALA A 20 -6.59 16.83 -6.00
N PRO A 21 -5.71 16.38 -6.92
CA PRO A 21 -5.64 14.98 -7.30
C PRO A 21 -5.49 14.08 -6.06
N ALA A 22 -6.29 13.03 -6.00
CA ALA A 22 -6.35 12.14 -4.85
C ALA A 22 -5.24 11.08 -4.89
N ILE A 23 -4.64 10.81 -3.72
CA ILE A 23 -3.74 9.68 -3.49
C ILE A 23 -4.40 8.80 -2.43
N LEU A 24 -4.65 7.54 -2.79
CA LEU A 24 -5.22 6.56 -1.87
C LEU A 24 -4.12 5.65 -1.32
N GLN A 25 -4.11 5.49 0.01
CA GLN A 25 -3.06 4.82 0.76
C GLN A 25 -3.66 3.86 1.78
N TYR A 26 -3.45 2.56 1.59
CA TYR A 26 -3.86 1.53 2.55
C TYR A 26 -2.84 1.35 3.66
N SER A 27 -3.29 0.98 4.85
CA SER A 27 -2.46 0.36 5.86
C SER A 27 -1.87 -0.96 5.32
N SER A 28 -0.82 -1.46 5.97
CA SER A 28 -0.19 -2.73 5.62
C SER A 28 -0.51 -3.81 6.65
N GLY A 29 -0.11 -5.04 6.39
CA GLY A 29 -0.34 -6.16 7.30
C GLY A 29 0.25 -5.88 8.69
N GLY A 30 -0.57 -6.04 9.74
CA GLY A 30 -0.16 -5.80 11.11
C GLY A 30 0.06 -4.34 11.50
N THR A 31 -0.30 -3.38 10.64
CA THR A 31 -0.19 -1.95 10.89
C THR A 31 -1.51 -1.24 10.63
N ASN A 32 -1.58 0.03 11.00
CA ASN A 32 -2.69 0.92 10.69
C ASN A 32 -2.25 2.08 9.78
N LEU A 33 -3.16 2.99 9.47
CA LEU A 33 -2.93 4.11 8.56
C LEU A 33 -1.80 5.07 8.99
N ARG A 34 -1.34 4.97 10.26
CA ARG A 34 -0.17 5.75 10.76
C ARG A 34 1.13 5.43 10.01
N ILE A 35 1.22 4.30 9.29
CA ILE A 35 2.42 4.01 8.48
C ILE A 35 2.77 5.11 7.48
N TRP A 36 1.80 5.95 7.13
CA TRP A 36 1.92 7.04 6.17
C TRP A 36 2.27 8.39 6.80
N ASP A 37 2.30 8.50 8.14
CA ASP A 37 2.48 9.78 8.84
C ASP A 37 3.79 10.50 8.49
N LEU A 38 4.86 9.75 8.18
CA LEU A 38 6.14 10.32 7.79
C LEU A 38 6.12 10.96 6.38
N VAL A 39 5.25 10.51 5.50
CA VAL A 39 5.24 10.94 4.09
C VAL A 39 4.11 11.90 3.74
N VAL A 40 3.01 11.86 4.49
CA VAL A 40 1.84 12.72 4.27
C VAL A 40 2.18 14.21 4.22
N PRO A 41 3.03 14.77 5.11
CA PRO A 41 3.39 16.20 5.06
C PRO A 41 3.99 16.64 3.72
N MET A 42 4.63 15.73 2.99
CA MET A 42 5.22 16.03 1.67
C MET A 42 4.18 16.03 0.55
N LEU A 43 3.06 15.33 0.73
CA LEU A 43 1.99 15.18 -0.26
C LEU A 43 0.96 16.30 -0.20
N ILE A 44 0.52 16.65 1.01
CA ILE A 44 -0.71 17.46 1.24
C ILE A 44 -0.63 18.91 0.76
N LYS A 45 0.54 19.36 0.33
CA LYS A 45 0.68 20.68 -0.31
C LYS A 45 0.05 20.73 -1.71
N LYS A 46 0.02 19.60 -2.41
CA LYS A 46 -0.41 19.51 -3.82
C LYS A 46 -1.46 18.43 -4.08
N TYR A 47 -1.60 17.48 -3.18
CA TYR A 47 -2.45 16.30 -3.35
C TYR A 47 -3.42 16.14 -2.18
N ARG A 48 -4.55 15.48 -2.45
CA ARG A 48 -5.51 15.03 -1.43
C ARG A 48 -5.12 13.62 -1.00
N SER A 49 -4.47 13.47 0.16
CA SER A 49 -4.12 12.17 0.74
C SER A 49 -5.35 11.56 1.41
N ILE A 50 -5.71 10.35 1.01
CA ILE A 50 -6.80 9.54 1.56
C ILE A 50 -6.16 8.28 2.12
N ARG A 51 -6.05 8.20 3.45
CA ARG A 51 -5.47 7.06 4.16
C ARG A 51 -6.56 6.27 4.83
N LEU A 52 -6.51 4.96 4.76
CA LEU A 52 -7.53 4.12 5.34
C LEU A 52 -6.96 2.86 6.01
N ASP A 53 -7.62 2.50 7.10
CA ASP A 53 -7.48 1.20 7.71
C ASP A 53 -8.39 0.21 6.99
N MET A 54 -7.84 -0.92 6.53
CA MET A 54 -8.67 -1.99 5.98
C MET A 54 -9.57 -2.58 7.06
N ARG A 55 -10.66 -3.24 6.65
CA ARG A 55 -11.58 -3.91 7.60
C ARG A 55 -10.82 -4.81 8.58
N GLY A 56 -11.13 -4.72 9.86
CA GLY A 56 -10.47 -5.45 10.93
C GLY A 56 -9.09 -4.92 11.36
N ALA A 57 -8.54 -3.91 10.68
CA ALA A 57 -7.28 -3.27 11.07
C ALA A 57 -7.49 -1.87 11.65
N GLY A 58 -6.50 -1.37 12.40
CA GLY A 58 -6.52 -0.04 13.00
C GLY A 58 -7.79 0.21 13.80
N LYS A 59 -8.54 1.25 13.42
CA LYS A 59 -9.83 1.60 14.02
C LYS A 59 -11.04 1.16 13.20
N SER A 60 -10.83 0.47 12.06
CA SER A 60 -11.91 -0.11 11.28
C SER A 60 -12.56 -1.28 12.00
N THR A 61 -13.88 -1.46 11.80
CA THR A 61 -14.57 -2.60 12.41
C THR A 61 -14.18 -3.91 11.70
N PRO A 62 -14.26 -5.04 12.39
CA PRO A 62 -14.13 -6.35 11.76
C PRO A 62 -15.13 -6.55 10.64
N ALA A 63 -14.82 -7.46 9.72
CA ALA A 63 -15.80 -7.96 8.77
C ALA A 63 -16.94 -8.69 9.52
N SER A 64 -18.17 -8.52 9.06
CA SER A 64 -19.33 -9.23 9.61
C SER A 64 -19.30 -10.73 9.29
N ASP A 65 -18.59 -11.11 8.22
CA ASP A 65 -18.34 -12.48 7.80
C ASP A 65 -16.83 -12.65 7.46
N PRO A 66 -16.14 -13.68 7.98
CA PRO A 66 -14.73 -13.92 7.66
C PRO A 66 -14.42 -14.08 6.16
N SER A 67 -15.38 -14.53 5.33
CA SER A 67 -15.20 -14.62 3.88
C SER A 67 -14.98 -13.26 3.21
N GLN A 68 -15.37 -12.18 3.87
CA GLN A 68 -15.16 -10.81 3.41
C GLN A 68 -13.71 -10.31 3.57
N TYR A 69 -12.82 -11.10 4.22
CA TYR A 69 -11.39 -10.85 4.17
C TYR A 69 -10.81 -11.42 2.86
N SER A 70 -11.07 -10.76 1.74
CA SER A 70 -10.59 -11.16 0.42
C SER A 70 -10.13 -9.95 -0.41
N PHE A 71 -9.26 -10.17 -1.38
CA PHE A 71 -8.81 -9.10 -2.27
C PHE A 71 -9.94 -8.52 -3.12
N HIS A 72 -10.93 -9.32 -3.47
CA HIS A 72 -12.14 -8.84 -4.13
C HIS A 72 -12.88 -7.83 -3.24
N GLN A 73 -13.11 -8.18 -1.97
CA GLN A 73 -13.82 -7.31 -1.04
C GLN A 73 -13.03 -6.03 -0.73
N PHE A 74 -11.71 -6.12 -0.57
CA PHE A 74 -10.89 -4.93 -0.36
C PHE A 74 -10.91 -3.98 -1.58
N ALA A 75 -10.97 -4.52 -2.80
CA ALA A 75 -11.12 -3.71 -4.00
C ALA A 75 -12.51 -3.03 -4.05
N GLU A 76 -13.56 -3.75 -3.68
CA GLU A 76 -14.92 -3.20 -3.55
C GLU A 76 -14.99 -2.11 -2.49
N ASP A 77 -14.40 -2.33 -1.30
CA ASP A 77 -14.31 -1.33 -0.24
C ASP A 77 -13.65 -0.04 -0.74
N THR A 78 -12.58 -0.19 -1.54
CA THR A 78 -11.89 0.96 -2.14
C THR A 78 -12.84 1.74 -3.04
N ASN A 79 -13.60 1.05 -3.90
CA ASN A 79 -14.54 1.67 -4.80
C ASN A 79 -15.61 2.46 -4.04
N ILE A 80 -16.20 1.86 -3.00
CA ILE A 80 -17.21 2.51 -2.14
C ILE A 80 -16.63 3.75 -1.43
N VAL A 81 -15.39 3.66 -0.94
CA VAL A 81 -14.71 4.81 -0.30
C VAL A 81 -14.51 5.96 -1.28
N LEU A 82 -14.07 5.67 -2.51
CA LEU A 82 -13.89 6.71 -3.53
C LEU A 82 -15.22 7.39 -3.88
N ASP A 83 -16.32 6.62 -4.02
CA ASP A 83 -17.66 7.15 -4.28
C ASP A 83 -18.15 8.04 -3.13
N ALA A 84 -18.02 7.58 -1.89
CA ALA A 84 -18.39 8.35 -0.69
C ALA A 84 -17.62 9.66 -0.56
N LEU A 85 -16.39 9.72 -1.09
CA LEU A 85 -15.53 10.91 -1.10
C LEU A 85 -15.67 11.76 -2.37
N SER A 86 -16.55 11.36 -3.31
CA SER A 86 -16.71 11.98 -4.64
C SER A 86 -15.37 12.06 -5.40
N VAL A 87 -14.61 10.97 -5.40
CA VAL A 87 -13.35 10.83 -6.12
C VAL A 87 -13.58 9.89 -7.30
N GLU A 88 -13.57 10.44 -8.51
CA GLU A 88 -13.76 9.63 -9.73
C GLU A 88 -12.54 8.75 -10.01
N LYS A 89 -11.35 9.34 -9.95
CA LYS A 89 -10.07 8.64 -10.15
C LYS A 89 -9.04 9.06 -9.13
N CYS A 90 -8.12 8.15 -8.80
CA CYS A 90 -7.02 8.45 -7.88
C CYS A 90 -5.68 7.87 -8.35
N HIS A 91 -4.61 8.36 -7.77
CA HIS A 91 -3.33 7.67 -7.72
C HIS A 91 -3.32 6.72 -6.52
N LEU A 92 -2.64 5.58 -6.66
CA LEU A 92 -2.40 4.67 -5.53
C LEU A 92 -0.96 4.79 -5.07
N TRP A 93 -0.75 4.83 -3.77
CA TRP A 93 0.56 4.63 -3.16
C TRP A 93 0.43 3.71 -1.97
N ASN A 94 0.85 2.46 -2.13
CA ASN A 94 0.65 1.42 -1.13
C ASN A 94 1.94 0.68 -0.81
N MET A 95 1.97 -0.08 0.29
CA MET A 95 3.12 -0.83 0.76
C MET A 95 2.72 -2.24 1.21
N ALA A 96 3.52 -3.24 0.86
CA ALA A 96 3.42 -4.64 1.30
C ALA A 96 2.01 -5.23 1.08
N PHE A 97 1.29 -5.59 2.14
CA PHE A 97 -0.08 -6.13 2.01
C PHE A 97 -1.03 -5.11 1.37
N GLY A 98 -0.92 -3.83 1.71
CA GLY A 98 -1.65 -2.76 1.04
C GLY A 98 -1.37 -2.68 -0.46
N SER A 99 -0.14 -3.00 -0.90
CA SER A 99 0.20 -3.09 -2.32
C SER A 99 -0.52 -4.22 -3.04
N ARG A 100 -0.80 -5.34 -2.38
CA ARG A 100 -1.63 -6.42 -2.95
C ARG A 100 -3.08 -5.98 -3.14
N ILE A 101 -3.63 -5.23 -2.17
CA ILE A 101 -4.95 -4.60 -2.30
C ILE A 101 -4.95 -3.62 -3.46
N GLY A 102 -3.93 -2.76 -3.55
CA GLY A 102 -3.77 -1.82 -4.65
C GLY A 102 -3.71 -2.51 -6.01
N LEU A 103 -2.98 -3.64 -6.13
CA LEU A 103 -2.95 -4.45 -7.34
C LEU A 103 -4.34 -5.02 -7.69
N ALA A 104 -5.05 -5.57 -6.68
CA ALA A 104 -6.40 -6.09 -6.87
C ALA A 104 -7.37 -4.98 -7.34
N PHE A 105 -7.29 -3.79 -6.74
CA PHE A 105 -8.09 -2.65 -7.14
C PHE A 105 -7.78 -2.19 -8.57
N CYS A 106 -6.49 -2.08 -8.93
CA CYS A 106 -6.08 -1.76 -10.31
C CYS A 106 -6.65 -2.74 -11.34
N ALA A 107 -6.74 -4.01 -11.00
CA ALA A 107 -7.25 -5.02 -11.90
C ALA A 107 -8.78 -5.06 -11.98
N ALA A 108 -9.48 -4.78 -10.86
CA ALA A 108 -10.94 -4.78 -10.80
C ALA A 108 -11.55 -3.48 -11.33
N TYR A 109 -10.89 -2.34 -11.11
CA TYR A 109 -11.39 -0.99 -11.43
C TYR A 109 -10.33 -0.14 -12.14
N PRO A 110 -9.78 -0.58 -13.30
CA PRO A 110 -8.69 0.12 -13.98
C PRO A 110 -9.06 1.56 -14.38
N GLU A 111 -10.34 1.83 -14.65
CA GLU A 111 -10.87 3.15 -14.99
C GLU A 111 -10.84 4.13 -13.81
N ARG A 112 -10.71 3.65 -12.56
CA ARG A 112 -10.64 4.46 -11.34
C ARG A 112 -9.20 4.84 -10.95
N VAL A 113 -8.19 4.42 -11.73
CA VAL A 113 -6.78 4.57 -11.39
C VAL A 113 -6.04 5.37 -12.44
N TYR A 114 -5.45 6.50 -12.06
CA TYR A 114 -4.52 7.26 -12.90
C TYR A 114 -3.15 6.57 -13.01
N SER A 115 -2.61 6.14 -11.88
CA SER A 115 -1.34 5.43 -11.78
C SER A 115 -1.22 4.75 -10.42
N ALA A 116 -0.34 3.78 -10.29
CA ALA A 116 -0.08 3.08 -9.03
C ALA A 116 1.40 2.99 -8.71
N CYS A 117 1.76 3.29 -7.47
CA CYS A 117 3.07 3.00 -6.88
C CYS A 117 2.88 1.96 -5.78
N LEU A 118 3.43 0.77 -5.97
CA LEU A 118 3.25 -0.36 -5.10
C LEU A 118 4.61 -0.78 -4.51
N ASN A 119 4.82 -0.39 -3.27
CA ASN A 119 6.06 -0.66 -2.55
C ASN A 119 6.05 -2.08 -1.95
N ASP A 120 7.20 -2.74 -1.97
CA ASP A 120 7.46 -4.02 -1.30
C ASP A 120 6.44 -5.11 -1.67
N LEU A 121 5.97 -5.08 -2.93
CA LEU A 121 4.93 -5.97 -3.43
C LEU A 121 5.47 -7.38 -3.68
N SER A 122 4.79 -8.38 -3.12
CA SER A 122 4.93 -9.79 -3.46
C SER A 122 3.54 -10.41 -3.60
N ILE A 123 3.37 -11.35 -4.51
CA ILE A 123 2.14 -12.15 -4.63
C ILE A 123 2.23 -13.48 -3.89
N GLU A 124 3.45 -13.88 -3.52
CA GLU A 124 3.69 -15.09 -2.73
C GLU A 124 3.41 -14.83 -1.24
N LYS A 125 3.22 -15.92 -0.50
CA LYS A 125 3.11 -15.85 0.96
C LYS A 125 4.40 -15.23 1.53
N PRO A 126 4.29 -14.19 2.37
CA PRO A 126 5.47 -13.58 2.97
C PRO A 126 6.17 -14.55 3.94
N ASP A 127 7.49 -14.46 4.01
CA ASP A 127 8.29 -15.08 5.05
C ASP A 127 8.73 -14.02 6.06
N PRO A 128 8.08 -13.92 7.24
CA PRO A 128 8.38 -12.91 8.24
C PRO A 128 9.81 -12.99 8.78
N GLU A 129 10.38 -14.20 8.82
CA GLU A 129 11.75 -14.36 9.31
C GLU A 129 12.78 -13.84 8.31
N LEU A 130 12.62 -14.15 7.02
CA LEU A 130 13.46 -13.59 5.97
C LEU A 130 13.31 -12.06 5.89
N GLN A 131 12.09 -11.52 6.06
CA GLN A 131 11.86 -10.08 6.12
C GLN A 131 12.60 -9.44 7.33
N ARG A 132 12.58 -10.11 8.50
CA ARG A 132 13.29 -9.66 9.70
C ARG A 132 14.81 -9.65 9.48
N ILE A 133 15.34 -10.69 8.86
CA ILE A 133 16.78 -10.81 8.52
C ILE A 133 17.18 -9.69 7.55
N GLY A 134 16.43 -9.52 6.47
CA GLY A 134 16.66 -8.47 5.47
C GLY A 134 16.59 -7.06 6.08
N HIS A 135 15.60 -6.81 6.94
CA HIS A 135 15.48 -5.55 7.65
C HIS A 135 16.70 -5.28 8.54
N LYS A 136 17.17 -6.28 9.32
CA LYS A 136 18.36 -6.14 10.15
C LYS A 136 19.59 -5.81 9.31
N LYS A 137 19.82 -6.55 8.22
CA LYS A 137 20.90 -6.30 7.27
C LYS A 137 20.86 -4.87 6.71
N ALA A 138 19.70 -4.45 6.24
CA ALA A 138 19.51 -3.09 5.72
C ALA A 138 19.85 -2.02 6.76
N MET A 139 19.41 -2.18 8.01
CA MET A 139 19.71 -1.24 9.09
C MET A 139 21.22 -1.14 9.41
N GLU A 140 21.94 -2.26 9.33
CA GLU A 140 23.39 -2.28 9.52
C GLU A 140 24.12 -1.55 8.37
N LEU A 141 23.69 -1.79 7.12
CA LEU A 141 24.24 -1.14 5.94
C LEU A 141 23.96 0.37 5.92
N GLN A 142 22.73 0.78 6.26
CA GLN A 142 22.37 2.20 6.39
C GLN A 142 23.22 2.90 7.45
N LYS A 143 23.42 2.27 8.61
CA LYS A 143 24.29 2.80 9.66
C LYS A 143 25.73 2.96 9.16
N ALA A 144 26.28 1.97 8.46
CA ALA A 144 27.62 2.02 7.89
C ALA A 144 27.77 3.13 6.83
N ALA A 145 26.70 3.41 6.08
CA ALA A 145 26.64 4.50 5.11
C ALA A 145 26.32 5.88 5.72
N GLY A 146 26.24 5.99 7.05
CA GLY A 146 25.94 7.26 7.73
C GLY A 146 24.48 7.72 7.60
N ILE A 147 23.58 6.84 7.17
CA ILE A 147 22.14 7.14 7.04
C ILE A 147 21.50 7.03 8.42
N GLY A 148 20.85 8.11 8.86
CA GLY A 148 20.11 8.15 10.11
C GLY A 148 18.83 7.30 10.05
N ARG A 149 18.36 6.91 11.24
CA ARG A 149 17.05 6.21 11.35
C ARG A 149 15.90 7.20 11.36
N PHE A 150 14.87 6.89 10.64
CA PHE A 150 13.57 7.56 10.79
C PHE A 150 12.80 6.91 11.94
N PRO A 151 12.24 7.71 12.88
CA PRO A 151 11.43 7.15 13.96
C PRO A 151 10.15 6.54 13.39
N LYS A 152 9.76 5.38 13.92
CA LYS A 152 8.46 4.81 13.57
C LYS A 152 7.34 5.73 14.07
N PRO A 153 6.27 5.92 13.29
CA PRO A 153 5.10 6.66 13.76
C PRO A 153 4.51 6.04 15.03
N SER A 154 4.09 6.90 15.96
CA SER A 154 3.42 6.46 17.20
C SER A 154 2.11 5.75 16.88
N GLY A 155 1.80 4.70 17.62
CA GLY A 155 0.55 3.97 17.49
C GLY A 155 0.39 3.14 16.21
N ILE A 156 1.43 2.97 15.40
CA ILE A 156 1.39 2.27 14.10
C ILE A 156 0.85 0.83 14.16
N ASN A 157 0.98 0.16 15.30
CA ASN A 157 0.51 -1.21 15.52
C ASN A 157 -0.70 -1.27 16.50
N GLU A 158 -1.34 -0.14 16.79
CA GLU A 158 -2.53 -0.12 17.62
C GLU A 158 -3.76 -0.51 16.78
N HIS A 159 -4.53 -1.47 17.30
CA HIS A 159 -5.74 -1.97 16.66
C HIS A 159 -6.88 -2.03 17.67
N ALA A 160 -8.07 -1.59 17.27
CA ALA A 160 -9.28 -1.70 18.08
C ALA A 160 -9.69 -3.18 18.28
N ASN A 161 -9.35 -4.04 17.32
CA ASN A 161 -9.66 -5.47 17.32
C ASN A 161 -8.40 -6.29 17.00
N PRO A 162 -7.44 -6.45 17.97
CA PRO A 162 -6.15 -7.09 17.69
C PRO A 162 -6.27 -8.54 17.18
N ASP A 163 -7.28 -9.28 17.64
CA ASP A 163 -7.52 -10.68 17.26
C ASP A 163 -7.89 -10.83 15.77
N GLN A 164 -8.38 -9.76 15.14
CA GLN A 164 -8.77 -9.77 13.73
C GLN A 164 -7.59 -9.54 12.77
N VAL A 165 -6.48 -9.00 13.26
CA VAL A 165 -5.33 -8.63 12.44
C VAL A 165 -4.73 -9.83 11.70
N SER A 166 -4.73 -10.99 12.33
CA SER A 166 -4.27 -12.24 11.72
C SER A 166 -5.19 -12.72 10.59
N LEU A 167 -6.51 -12.50 10.73
CA LEU A 167 -7.50 -12.82 9.70
C LEU A 167 -7.32 -11.91 8.48
N VAL A 168 -7.11 -10.61 8.69
CA VAL A 168 -6.81 -9.67 7.62
C VAL A 168 -5.59 -10.11 6.83
N SER A 169 -4.50 -10.44 7.52
CA SER A 169 -3.26 -10.88 6.88
C SER A 169 -3.37 -12.26 6.23
N GLY A 170 -4.27 -13.10 6.74
CA GLY A 170 -4.57 -14.44 6.21
C GLY A 170 -5.57 -14.44 5.05
N ALA A 171 -6.27 -13.34 4.81
CA ALA A 171 -7.31 -13.18 3.78
C ALA A 171 -6.90 -13.58 2.35
N ASN A 172 -5.67 -13.76 2.17
CA ASN A 172 -4.99 -13.96 0.93
C ASN A 172 -5.17 -15.32 0.27
N SER A 173 -5.57 -16.32 1.02
CA SER A 173 -5.48 -17.71 0.57
C SER A 173 -6.77 -18.24 0.00
N SER A 174 -7.85 -17.51 0.06
CA SER A 174 -9.17 -18.01 -0.30
C SER A 174 -9.50 -17.94 -1.79
N GLY A 175 -8.53 -17.90 -2.69
CA GLY A 175 -8.70 -18.29 -4.09
C GLY A 175 -9.69 -17.50 -4.98
N ALA A 176 -10.45 -16.57 -4.43
CA ALA A 176 -11.47 -15.84 -5.19
C ALA A 176 -10.91 -14.75 -6.12
N PHE A 177 -9.67 -14.30 -5.90
CA PHE A 177 -9.01 -13.31 -6.73
C PHE A 177 -7.56 -13.73 -7.03
N ASP A 178 -7.30 -14.07 -8.28
CA ASP A 178 -5.95 -14.44 -8.73
C ASP A 178 -5.13 -13.18 -9.04
N LEU A 179 -4.32 -12.76 -8.06
CA LEU A 179 -3.41 -11.63 -8.21
C LEU A 179 -2.43 -11.85 -9.37
N LYS A 180 -1.92 -13.08 -9.54
CA LYS A 180 -0.95 -13.40 -10.57
C LYS A 180 -1.55 -13.27 -11.97
N ALA A 181 -2.74 -13.80 -12.18
CA ALA A 181 -3.46 -13.70 -13.46
C ALA A 181 -3.92 -12.26 -13.78
N SER A 182 -3.92 -11.37 -12.79
CA SER A 182 -4.31 -9.98 -12.95
C SER A 182 -3.16 -9.10 -13.46
N ILE A 183 -1.89 -9.47 -13.21
CA ILE A 183 -0.72 -8.64 -13.54
C ILE A 183 -0.66 -8.24 -15.02
N PRO A 184 -0.84 -9.13 -16.01
CA PRO A 184 -0.79 -8.76 -17.43
C PRO A 184 -1.92 -7.81 -17.87
N LYS A 185 -2.96 -7.66 -17.05
CA LYS A 185 -4.15 -6.81 -17.34
C LYS A 185 -3.99 -5.37 -16.83
N LEU A 186 -2.91 -5.06 -16.11
CA LEU A 186 -2.67 -3.73 -15.57
C LEU A 186 -2.26 -2.76 -16.68
N THR A 187 -3.14 -1.84 -17.03
CA THR A 187 -2.95 -0.91 -18.17
C THR A 187 -2.47 0.47 -17.74
N MET A 188 -2.65 0.84 -16.47
CA MET A 188 -2.19 2.12 -15.92
C MET A 188 -0.67 2.14 -15.76
N PRO A 189 -0.04 3.33 -15.74
CA PRO A 189 1.35 3.47 -15.32
C PRO A 189 1.58 2.86 -13.94
N LEU A 190 2.51 1.92 -13.83
CA LEU A 190 2.82 1.19 -12.61
C LEU A 190 4.29 1.38 -12.21
N LEU A 191 4.51 1.83 -10.99
CA LEU A 191 5.81 1.90 -10.37
C LEU A 191 5.90 0.88 -9.23
N LEU A 192 6.87 -0.01 -9.31
CA LEU A 192 7.20 -0.94 -8.24
C LEU A 192 8.47 -0.45 -7.55
N VAL A 193 8.43 -0.34 -6.23
CA VAL A 193 9.58 0.11 -5.42
C VAL A 193 9.83 -0.91 -4.33
N THR A 194 11.06 -1.39 -4.20
CA THR A 194 11.43 -2.36 -3.16
C THR A 194 12.90 -2.24 -2.81
N GLY A 195 13.29 -2.73 -1.64
CA GLY A 195 14.69 -2.71 -1.20
C GLY A 195 15.48 -3.91 -1.71
N ASP A 196 16.78 -3.73 -1.88
CA ASP A 196 17.74 -4.79 -2.26
C ASP A 196 17.95 -5.86 -1.16
N CYS A 197 17.57 -5.53 0.07
CA CYS A 197 17.55 -6.44 1.21
C CYS A 197 16.15 -7.00 1.51
N ASP A 198 15.11 -6.67 0.71
CA ASP A 198 13.78 -7.27 0.85
C ASP A 198 13.74 -8.65 0.19
N PRO A 199 13.38 -9.74 0.90
CA PRO A 199 13.22 -11.06 0.29
C PRO A 199 12.15 -11.07 -0.82
N ASN A 200 11.22 -10.12 -0.84
CA ASN A 200 10.19 -9.97 -1.87
C ASN A 200 10.74 -9.45 -3.22
N LEU A 201 11.99 -8.99 -3.29
CA LEU A 201 12.59 -8.43 -4.51
C LEU A 201 12.45 -9.35 -5.74
N VAL A 202 12.61 -10.65 -5.55
CA VAL A 202 12.47 -11.63 -6.64
C VAL A 202 11.04 -11.61 -7.21
N SER A 203 10.02 -11.61 -6.34
CA SER A 203 8.62 -11.51 -6.73
C SER A 203 8.34 -10.15 -7.40
N THR A 204 8.83 -9.07 -6.83
CA THR A 204 8.65 -7.71 -7.39
C THR A 204 9.23 -7.60 -8.81
N ARG A 205 10.42 -8.17 -9.06
CA ARG A 205 11.02 -8.23 -10.40
C ARG A 205 10.18 -9.03 -11.40
N ALA A 206 9.64 -10.18 -10.96
CA ALA A 206 8.76 -11.00 -11.78
C ALA A 206 7.46 -10.27 -12.14
N ILE A 207 6.88 -9.54 -11.20
CA ILE A 207 5.70 -8.70 -11.45
C ILE A 207 6.03 -7.58 -12.45
N ALA A 208 7.17 -6.89 -12.28
CA ALA A 208 7.60 -5.85 -13.20
C ALA A 208 7.78 -6.35 -14.63
N ALA A 209 8.31 -7.56 -14.79
CA ALA A 209 8.49 -8.18 -16.10
C ALA A 209 7.18 -8.61 -16.77
N ALA A 210 6.14 -8.90 -15.99
CA ALA A 210 4.86 -9.39 -16.48
C ALA A 210 3.83 -8.26 -16.73
N ALA A 211 3.97 -7.11 -16.07
CA ALA A 211 3.03 -5.99 -16.19
C ALA A 211 3.46 -5.06 -17.36
N PRO A 212 2.54 -4.73 -18.31
CA PRO A 212 2.90 -4.03 -19.56
C PRO A 212 3.54 -2.65 -19.37
N ASN A 213 3.10 -1.90 -18.36
CA ASN A 213 3.50 -0.50 -18.14
C ASN A 213 4.25 -0.33 -16.80
N ALA A 214 4.90 -1.39 -16.31
CA ALA A 214 5.60 -1.35 -15.06
C ALA A 214 7.04 -0.84 -15.20
N LYS A 215 7.45 -0.05 -14.21
CA LYS A 215 8.85 0.27 -13.93
C LYS A 215 9.18 -0.22 -12.55
N ILE A 216 10.43 -0.64 -12.33
CA ILE A 216 10.92 -1.04 -11.01
C ILE A 216 12.06 -0.12 -10.58
N ILE A 217 12.07 0.24 -9.30
CA ILE A 217 13.17 0.93 -8.64
C ILE A 217 13.58 0.09 -7.42
N GLU A 218 14.82 -0.31 -7.40
CA GLU A 218 15.42 -1.04 -6.29
C GLU A 218 16.19 -0.05 -5.40
N LEU A 219 15.87 -0.04 -4.11
CA LEU A 219 16.46 0.86 -3.13
C LEU A 219 17.67 0.20 -2.48
N GLU A 220 18.81 0.83 -2.58
CA GLU A 220 20.04 0.34 -1.96
C GLU A 220 19.97 0.40 -0.44
N ASN A 221 20.39 -0.67 0.22
CA ASN A 221 20.42 -0.81 1.68
C ASN A 221 19.02 -0.70 2.34
N VAL A 222 17.98 -1.14 1.67
CA VAL A 222 16.60 -1.10 2.19
C VAL A 222 16.04 -2.52 2.25
N GLY A 223 15.41 -2.85 3.37
CA GLY A 223 14.67 -4.10 3.56
C GLY A 223 13.17 -3.91 3.39
N HIS A 224 12.41 -4.93 3.80
CA HIS A 224 10.94 -4.86 3.80
C HIS A 224 10.42 -3.71 4.67
N GLY A 225 9.43 -2.95 4.17
CA GLY A 225 8.93 -1.74 4.82
C GLY A 225 9.66 -0.47 4.36
N SER A 226 9.91 -0.37 3.05
CA SER A 226 10.70 0.70 2.41
C SER A 226 10.22 2.12 2.76
N VAL A 227 8.90 2.34 2.83
CA VAL A 227 8.33 3.66 3.19
C VAL A 227 8.67 4.08 4.61
N LEU A 228 8.80 3.12 5.54
CA LEU A 228 9.17 3.41 6.93
C LEU A 228 10.68 3.56 7.12
N GLN A 229 11.47 2.84 6.32
CA GLN A 229 12.93 2.88 6.42
C GLN A 229 13.52 4.12 5.73
N ARG A 230 12.96 4.50 4.59
CA ARG A 230 13.41 5.63 3.78
C ARG A 230 12.24 6.46 3.27
N PRO A 231 11.47 7.09 4.17
CA PRO A 231 10.35 7.96 3.80
C PRO A 231 10.78 9.13 2.92
N ASP A 232 11.99 9.64 3.12
CA ASP A 232 12.64 10.68 2.30
C ASP A 232 12.75 10.24 0.83
N LEU A 233 13.39 9.09 0.62
CA LEU A 233 13.69 8.57 -0.71
C LEU A 233 12.43 8.08 -1.43
N THR A 234 11.57 7.34 -0.73
CA THR A 234 10.32 6.82 -1.32
C THR A 234 9.36 7.94 -1.70
N SER A 235 9.29 9.04 -0.91
CA SER A 235 8.48 10.20 -1.25
C SER A 235 9.01 10.95 -2.47
N ASP A 236 10.33 11.15 -2.56
CA ASP A 236 10.95 11.81 -3.72
C ASP A 236 10.69 11.01 -5.01
N ILE A 237 10.87 9.69 -4.96
CA ILE A 237 10.60 8.78 -6.07
C ILE A 237 9.12 8.86 -6.48
N PHE A 238 8.20 8.78 -5.51
CA PHE A 238 6.77 8.83 -5.80
C PHE A 238 6.34 10.18 -6.39
N LEU A 239 6.81 11.29 -5.83
CA LEU A 239 6.49 12.63 -6.36
C LEU A 239 7.05 12.85 -7.77
N LYS A 240 8.26 12.33 -8.06
CA LYS A 240 8.82 12.34 -9.42
C LYS A 240 8.00 11.48 -10.38
N PHE A 241 7.52 10.33 -9.91
CA PHE A 241 6.63 9.49 -10.70
C PHE A 241 5.33 10.22 -11.03
N LEU A 242 4.68 10.84 -10.05
CA LEU A 242 3.43 11.60 -10.25
C LEU A 242 3.60 12.78 -11.20
N ALA A 243 4.74 13.49 -11.15
CA ALA A 243 4.99 14.63 -12.02
C ALA A 243 5.01 14.27 -13.52
N ASN A 244 5.19 13.00 -13.85
CA ASN A 244 5.17 12.47 -15.21
C ASN A 244 3.82 11.84 -15.61
N GLN A 245 2.79 11.93 -14.73
CA GLN A 245 1.46 11.41 -15.02
C GLN A 245 0.53 12.55 -15.39
N THR A 246 -0.19 12.41 -16.49
CA THR A 246 -1.26 13.32 -16.86
C THR A 246 -2.52 12.99 -16.06
N THR A 247 -3.08 13.95 -15.37
CA THR A 247 -4.37 13.88 -14.65
C THR A 247 -5.43 14.64 -15.45
N ASN A 248 -5.57 14.30 -16.75
CA ASN A 248 -6.65 14.87 -17.58
C ASN A 248 -7.94 14.11 -17.36
#